data_6c0731af53a75e622d39ccf5c5ded563
#
_entry.id   6c0731af53a75e622d39ccf5c5ded563
#
_cell.length_a   1.000
_cell.length_b   1.000
_cell.length_c   1.000
_cell.angle_alpha   90.00
_cell.angle_beta   90.00
_cell.angle_gamma   90.00
#
_symmetry.space_group_name_H-M   'P 1'
#
loop_
_entity.id
_entity.type
_entity.pdbx_description
1 polymer ?
#
loop_
_entity_poly.entity_id
_entity_poly.type
_entity_poly.pdbx_seq_one_letter_code
_entity_poly.pdbx_strand_id
1 'polypeptide(L)'
;MAKLARFIAPAGLVLLVAGGIGYNIRPDLKAWMGSLLLLGAILILAGVYRSFGEIMAWLNRRSTITGLNVAMMTTLMLLIIGLVEVISAKHNTRFDLTEGKRYTLSDQARKVVTRLAKDVQVTAFFRADQAERRPAEDLLRQYADLSPRFRFEVVDPDRNPGRAKRYGITTYGATVLETKDKEEKITEVDEEHLTNGLVRLLREGKQTIYFLKGHGENELEDGSRNGYRQAKEAIEKANYQVKDLLLLREREVPRDASMLIISGPKRDLAELELQAMQAFVERGGKLLIQLDPFTAPSLKTFVGRYGIKIGDDVIVDQNARVMGGDYLMPVVSTYYPHAITRDFTLASLFPFARSVDVAEPSPQGVTVQKLGETGPGSWAETDKGELNRGQLSFKKGQDRPGPVPIGVVATAQVKPVTTPGPEAGKAAATAQGANEGQTQKQPGMARLVVYGNSAFAGNNFLNFSGNRDLFLNSISWLAEDEEMISIRPREAKSTPIILSAMQGRMAFWLLVVVVPALFLVSGTSVVLGRRRSR
;
A
#
# COMPACT_ATOMS: atom_id res chain seq x y z
N MET A 1 -30.85 -61.01 -47.70
CA MET A 1 -31.35 -59.68 -47.23
C MET A 1 -30.75 -59.23 -45.91
N ALA A 2 -30.33 -60.09 -44.99
CA ALA A 2 -29.72 -59.64 -43.69
C ALA A 2 -28.35 -58.92 -43.81
N LYS A 3 -27.52 -59.21 -44.83
CA LYS A 3 -26.23 -58.58 -45.02
C LYS A 3 -26.34 -57.12 -45.53
N LEU A 4 -27.36 -56.74 -46.26
CA LEU A 4 -27.60 -55.39 -46.76
C LEU A 4 -28.02 -54.42 -45.61
N ALA A 5 -28.78 -54.95 -44.65
CA ALA A 5 -29.27 -54.15 -43.51
C ALA A 5 -28.15 -53.52 -42.62
N ARG A 6 -26.95 -54.17 -42.58
CA ARG A 6 -25.81 -53.67 -41.80
C ARG A 6 -25.18 -52.41 -42.39
N PHE A 7 -25.50 -52.06 -43.64
CA PHE A 7 -24.94 -50.87 -44.31
C PHE A 7 -25.88 -49.66 -44.29
N ILE A 8 -27.13 -49.82 -43.84
CA ILE A 8 -28.13 -48.75 -43.85
C ILE A 8 -27.74 -47.60 -42.90
N ALA A 9 -27.38 -47.90 -41.66
CA ALA A 9 -27.00 -46.89 -40.70
C ALA A 9 -25.65 -46.19 -41.05
N PRO A 10 -24.58 -46.91 -41.44
CA PRO A 10 -23.36 -46.29 -41.95
C PRO A 10 -23.59 -45.41 -43.18
N ALA A 11 -24.42 -45.82 -44.14
CA ALA A 11 -24.79 -45.02 -45.30
C ALA A 11 -25.52 -43.74 -44.90
N GLY A 12 -26.44 -43.82 -43.93
CA GLY A 12 -27.11 -42.67 -43.34
C GLY A 12 -26.13 -41.68 -42.68
N LEU A 13 -25.11 -42.19 -41.98
CA LEU A 13 -24.08 -41.34 -41.34
C LEU A 13 -23.24 -40.58 -42.39
N VAL A 14 -22.84 -41.24 -43.47
CA VAL A 14 -22.10 -40.61 -44.57
C VAL A 14 -22.92 -39.48 -45.19
N LEU A 15 -24.23 -39.70 -45.43
CA LEU A 15 -25.12 -38.68 -45.98
C LEU A 15 -25.33 -37.52 -45.01
N LEU A 16 -25.41 -37.78 -43.70
CA LEU A 16 -25.46 -36.73 -42.68
C LEU A 16 -24.21 -35.85 -42.66
N VAL A 17 -23.03 -36.48 -42.66
CA VAL A 17 -21.75 -35.76 -42.68
C VAL A 17 -21.60 -34.96 -43.98
N ALA A 18 -21.85 -35.59 -45.14
CA ALA A 18 -21.78 -34.92 -46.43
C ALA A 18 -22.77 -33.75 -46.54
N GLY A 19 -24.04 -33.95 -46.08
CA GLY A 19 -25.04 -32.91 -46.03
C GLY A 19 -24.68 -31.77 -45.10
N GLY A 20 -24.11 -32.05 -43.89
CA GLY A 20 -23.68 -31.05 -42.93
C GLY A 20 -22.51 -30.21 -43.42
N ILE A 21 -21.50 -30.84 -44.03
CA ILE A 21 -20.37 -30.15 -44.64
C ILE A 21 -20.85 -29.29 -45.81
N GLY A 22 -21.68 -29.86 -46.72
CA GLY A 22 -22.18 -29.14 -47.87
C GLY A 22 -23.10 -27.98 -47.53
N TYR A 23 -23.91 -28.09 -46.47
CA TYR A 23 -24.80 -27.03 -45.98
C TYR A 23 -24.02 -25.77 -45.54
N ASN A 24 -22.81 -25.94 -44.96
CA ASN A 24 -21.96 -24.83 -44.54
C ASN A 24 -21.09 -24.25 -45.67
N ILE A 25 -20.66 -25.10 -46.66
CA ILE A 25 -19.72 -24.67 -47.71
C ILE A 25 -20.46 -24.07 -48.94
N ARG A 26 -21.65 -24.54 -49.25
CA ARG A 26 -22.41 -24.16 -50.45
C ARG A 26 -23.79 -23.61 -50.09
N PRO A 27 -23.88 -22.31 -49.74
CA PRO A 27 -25.15 -21.69 -49.33
C PRO A 27 -26.24 -21.66 -50.45
N ASP A 28 -25.82 -21.75 -51.71
CA ASP A 28 -26.67 -21.84 -52.91
C ASP A 28 -27.45 -23.16 -53.01
N LEU A 29 -26.99 -24.24 -52.37
CA LEU A 29 -27.57 -25.57 -52.41
C LEU A 29 -28.23 -26.00 -51.10
N LYS A 30 -28.59 -25.08 -50.22
CA LYS A 30 -29.12 -25.38 -48.87
C LYS A 30 -30.33 -26.31 -48.86
N ALA A 31 -31.27 -26.17 -49.85
CA ALA A 31 -32.44 -27.02 -49.94
C ALA A 31 -32.08 -28.48 -50.26
N TRP A 32 -31.13 -28.71 -51.17
CA TRP A 32 -30.64 -30.05 -51.50
C TRP A 32 -29.79 -30.67 -50.37
N MET A 33 -29.01 -29.88 -49.70
CA MET A 33 -28.22 -30.34 -48.54
C MET A 33 -29.11 -30.64 -47.34
N GLY A 34 -30.19 -29.87 -47.13
CA GLY A 34 -31.21 -30.14 -46.13
C GLY A 34 -31.97 -31.47 -46.39
N SER A 35 -32.27 -31.78 -47.65
CA SER A 35 -32.90 -33.06 -48.00
C SER A 35 -31.95 -34.25 -47.79
N LEU A 36 -30.63 -34.10 -48.04
CA LEU A 36 -29.63 -35.09 -47.75
C LEU A 36 -29.48 -35.37 -46.25
N LEU A 37 -29.51 -34.31 -45.41
CA LEU A 37 -29.53 -34.44 -43.96
C LEU A 37 -30.76 -35.20 -43.46
N LEU A 38 -31.93 -34.89 -44.00
CA LEU A 38 -33.17 -35.52 -43.62
C LEU A 38 -33.20 -36.99 -44.03
N LEU A 39 -32.73 -37.32 -45.25
CA LEU A 39 -32.59 -38.69 -45.74
C LEU A 39 -31.57 -39.48 -44.89
N GLY A 40 -30.43 -38.88 -44.55
CA GLY A 40 -29.42 -39.46 -43.68
C GLY A 40 -29.97 -39.80 -42.30
N ALA A 41 -30.74 -38.89 -41.69
CA ALA A 41 -31.41 -39.11 -40.42
C ALA A 41 -32.44 -40.26 -40.47
N ILE A 42 -33.24 -40.29 -41.50
CA ILE A 42 -34.24 -41.37 -41.70
C ILE A 42 -33.55 -42.75 -41.85
N LEU A 43 -32.47 -42.83 -42.63
CA LEU A 43 -31.71 -44.08 -42.78
C LEU A 43 -31.06 -44.54 -41.49
N ILE A 44 -30.54 -43.63 -40.69
CA ILE A 44 -30.00 -43.97 -39.37
C ILE A 44 -31.11 -44.50 -38.46
N LEU A 45 -32.24 -43.80 -38.35
CA LEU A 45 -33.38 -44.25 -37.55
C LEU A 45 -33.89 -45.62 -37.99
N ALA A 46 -34.02 -45.84 -39.29
CA ALA A 46 -34.43 -47.13 -39.86
C ALA A 46 -33.44 -48.25 -39.58
N GLY A 47 -32.12 -47.94 -39.68
CA GLY A 47 -31.02 -48.87 -39.33
C GLY A 47 -30.99 -49.23 -37.84
N VAL A 48 -31.15 -48.24 -36.96
CA VAL A 48 -31.22 -48.43 -35.50
C VAL A 48 -32.47 -49.23 -35.12
N TYR A 49 -33.65 -48.89 -35.67
CA TYR A 49 -34.89 -49.62 -35.42
C TYR A 49 -34.79 -51.10 -35.79
N ARG A 50 -34.20 -51.39 -36.96
CA ARG A 50 -34.08 -52.79 -37.46
C ARG A 50 -32.98 -53.57 -36.67
N SER A 51 -31.96 -52.90 -36.18
CA SER A 51 -30.87 -53.50 -35.39
C SER A 51 -31.10 -53.41 -33.88
N PHE A 52 -32.25 -52.93 -33.43
CA PHE A 52 -32.55 -52.64 -32.04
C PHE A 52 -32.30 -53.84 -31.10
N GLY A 53 -32.72 -55.02 -31.51
CA GLY A 53 -32.49 -56.27 -30.74
C GLY A 53 -31.02 -56.64 -30.62
N GLU A 54 -30.23 -56.48 -31.70
CA GLU A 54 -28.78 -56.76 -31.68
C GLU A 54 -28.04 -55.71 -30.84
N ILE A 55 -28.44 -54.44 -30.91
CA ILE A 55 -27.90 -53.33 -30.12
C ILE A 55 -28.20 -53.56 -28.64
N MET A 56 -29.44 -53.97 -28.29
CA MET A 56 -29.83 -54.25 -26.92
C MET A 56 -29.11 -55.49 -26.34
N ALA A 57 -28.94 -56.54 -27.13
CA ALA A 57 -28.14 -57.69 -26.74
C ALA A 57 -26.66 -57.37 -26.57
N TRP A 58 -26.10 -56.47 -27.37
CA TRP A 58 -24.72 -55.99 -27.24
C TRP A 58 -24.55 -55.09 -26.01
N LEU A 59 -25.50 -54.16 -25.74
CA LEU A 59 -25.52 -53.31 -24.57
C LEU A 59 -25.56 -54.10 -23.24
N ASN A 60 -26.26 -55.24 -23.23
CA ASN A 60 -26.38 -56.10 -22.03
C ASN A 60 -25.16 -57.03 -21.76
N ARG A 61 -24.15 -57.04 -22.61
CA ARG A 61 -22.92 -57.79 -22.34
C ARG A 61 -22.13 -57.12 -21.23
N ARG A 62 -21.61 -57.91 -20.26
CA ARG A 62 -20.79 -57.40 -19.13
C ARG A 62 -19.64 -56.52 -19.59
N SER A 63 -18.96 -56.86 -20.68
CA SER A 63 -17.88 -56.06 -21.25
C SER A 63 -18.32 -54.69 -21.77
N THR A 64 -19.53 -54.63 -22.34
CA THR A 64 -20.11 -53.40 -22.87
C THR A 64 -20.57 -52.46 -21.76
N ILE A 65 -21.18 -53.01 -20.70
CA ILE A 65 -21.56 -52.26 -19.50
C ILE A 65 -20.33 -51.67 -18.82
N THR A 66 -19.24 -52.46 -18.66
CA THR A 66 -17.99 -52.00 -18.08
C THR A 66 -17.33 -50.91 -18.97
N GLY A 67 -17.31 -51.14 -20.30
CA GLY A 67 -16.80 -50.16 -21.26
C GLY A 67 -17.60 -48.85 -21.27
N LEU A 68 -18.93 -48.96 -21.19
CA LEU A 68 -19.83 -47.80 -21.12
C LEU A 68 -19.62 -47.00 -19.82
N ASN A 69 -19.47 -47.69 -18.68
CA ASN A 69 -19.15 -47.06 -17.39
C ASN A 69 -17.82 -46.30 -17.46
N VAL A 70 -16.77 -46.94 -18.03
CA VAL A 70 -15.48 -46.27 -18.20
C VAL A 70 -15.59 -45.05 -19.13
N ALA A 71 -16.27 -45.19 -20.25
CA ALA A 71 -16.50 -44.08 -21.19
C ALA A 71 -17.28 -42.94 -20.53
N MET A 72 -18.34 -43.28 -19.76
CA MET A 72 -19.13 -42.27 -19.03
C MET A 72 -18.33 -41.59 -17.95
N MET A 73 -17.52 -42.32 -17.16
CA MET A 73 -16.61 -41.72 -16.16
C MET A 73 -15.56 -40.82 -16.81
N THR A 74 -14.98 -41.26 -17.93
CA THR A 74 -13.99 -40.45 -18.65
C THR A 74 -14.60 -39.17 -19.20
N THR A 75 -15.80 -39.27 -19.80
CA THR A 75 -16.55 -38.11 -20.31
C THR A 75 -16.92 -37.14 -19.17
N LEU A 76 -17.41 -37.68 -18.04
CA LEU A 76 -17.72 -36.86 -16.86
C LEU A 76 -16.47 -36.15 -16.30
N MET A 77 -15.34 -36.87 -16.23
CA MET A 77 -14.08 -36.30 -15.81
C MET A 77 -13.63 -35.17 -16.75
N LEU A 78 -13.71 -35.36 -18.06
CA LEU A 78 -13.37 -34.32 -19.03
C LEU A 78 -14.29 -33.09 -18.93
N LEU A 79 -15.61 -33.33 -18.71
CA LEU A 79 -16.58 -32.25 -18.46
C LEU A 79 -16.25 -31.48 -17.18
N ILE A 80 -15.89 -32.17 -16.09
CA ILE A 80 -15.47 -31.54 -14.83
C ILE A 80 -14.21 -30.71 -15.04
N ILE A 81 -13.21 -31.24 -15.72
CA ILE A 81 -11.97 -30.51 -16.04
C ILE A 81 -12.29 -29.27 -16.88
N GLY A 82 -13.10 -29.41 -17.93
CA GLY A 82 -13.52 -28.28 -18.75
C GLY A 82 -14.32 -27.24 -17.97
N LEU A 83 -15.20 -27.66 -17.06
CA LEU A 83 -15.95 -26.74 -16.19
C LEU A 83 -15.03 -26.00 -15.23
N VAL A 84 -14.06 -26.71 -14.61
CA VAL A 84 -13.05 -26.11 -13.73
C VAL A 84 -12.21 -25.09 -14.50
N GLU A 85 -11.83 -25.39 -15.74
CA GLU A 85 -11.05 -24.48 -16.58
C GLU A 85 -11.85 -23.21 -16.95
N VAL A 86 -13.13 -23.36 -17.30
CA VAL A 86 -14.03 -22.22 -17.58
C VAL A 86 -14.25 -21.37 -16.32
N ILE A 87 -14.45 -21.99 -15.15
CA ILE A 87 -14.61 -21.28 -13.88
C ILE A 87 -13.30 -20.56 -13.52
N SER A 88 -12.16 -21.23 -13.67
CA SER A 88 -10.83 -20.66 -13.42
C SER A 88 -10.52 -19.49 -14.34
N ALA A 89 -10.89 -19.58 -15.60
CA ALA A 89 -10.72 -18.49 -16.58
C ALA A 89 -11.60 -17.27 -16.28
N LYS A 90 -12.82 -17.49 -15.78
CA LYS A 90 -13.75 -16.41 -15.40
C LYS A 90 -13.48 -15.79 -14.04
N HIS A 91 -12.94 -16.57 -13.10
CA HIS A 91 -12.66 -16.15 -11.72
C HIS A 91 -11.17 -16.26 -11.46
N ASN A 92 -10.43 -15.24 -11.89
CA ASN A 92 -8.97 -15.19 -11.74
C ASN A 92 -8.57 -14.90 -10.29
N THR A 93 -8.90 -15.81 -9.38
CA THR A 93 -8.53 -15.69 -7.96
C THR A 93 -7.12 -16.24 -7.79
N ARG A 94 -6.15 -15.35 -7.63
CA ARG A 94 -4.77 -15.71 -7.35
C ARG A 94 -4.57 -15.83 -5.85
N PHE A 95 -4.09 -16.97 -5.39
CA PHE A 95 -3.66 -17.19 -4.01
C PHE A 95 -2.15 -17.05 -3.93
N ASP A 96 -1.69 -16.03 -3.22
CA ASP A 96 -0.28 -15.84 -2.95
C ASP A 96 0.15 -16.74 -1.78
N LEU A 97 0.83 -17.83 -2.11
CA LEU A 97 1.34 -18.81 -1.15
C LEU A 97 2.76 -18.49 -0.67
N THR A 98 3.32 -17.34 -1.07
CA THR A 98 4.65 -16.94 -0.62
C THR A 98 4.59 -16.42 0.82
N GLU A 99 5.58 -16.79 1.65
CA GLU A 99 5.68 -16.38 3.06
C GLU A 99 5.64 -14.86 3.26
N GLY A 100 6.16 -14.10 2.29
CA GLY A 100 6.17 -12.62 2.27
C GLY A 100 5.02 -11.98 1.48
N LYS A 101 4.04 -12.75 0.98
CA LYS A 101 2.96 -12.25 0.09
C LYS A 101 3.49 -11.36 -1.04
N ARG A 102 4.54 -11.79 -1.73
CA ARG A 102 5.28 -11.03 -2.75
C ARG A 102 4.44 -10.62 -3.96
N TYR A 103 3.41 -11.39 -4.25
CA TYR A 103 2.50 -11.18 -5.39
C TYR A 103 1.15 -10.60 -4.98
N THR A 104 1.05 -10.09 -3.76
CA THR A 104 -0.16 -9.41 -3.25
C THR A 104 0.20 -7.98 -2.91
N LEU A 105 -0.55 -7.03 -3.46
CA LEU A 105 -0.37 -5.61 -3.15
C LEU A 105 -0.64 -5.33 -1.67
N SER A 106 0.03 -4.32 -1.13
CA SER A 106 -0.24 -3.83 0.23
C SER A 106 -1.69 -3.36 0.35
N ASP A 107 -2.21 -3.37 1.56
CA ASP A 107 -3.58 -2.90 1.82
C ASP A 107 -3.79 -1.44 1.39
N GLN A 108 -2.72 -0.66 1.38
CA GLN A 108 -2.76 0.74 0.93
C GLN A 108 -2.81 0.87 -0.58
N ALA A 109 -1.91 0.23 -1.32
CA ALA A 109 -1.96 0.20 -2.77
C ALA A 109 -3.35 -0.26 -3.25
N ARG A 110 -3.88 -1.29 -2.58
CA ARG A 110 -5.22 -1.81 -2.82
C ARG A 110 -6.31 -0.75 -2.58
N LYS A 111 -6.25 -0.02 -1.45
CA LYS A 111 -7.22 1.05 -1.14
C LYS A 111 -7.17 2.18 -2.16
N VAL A 112 -5.98 2.63 -2.56
CA VAL A 112 -5.80 3.68 -3.56
C VAL A 112 -6.39 3.26 -4.90
N VAL A 113 -6.07 2.06 -5.37
CA VAL A 113 -6.52 1.57 -6.69
C VAL A 113 -8.03 1.30 -6.73
N THR A 114 -8.59 0.70 -5.68
CA THR A 114 -10.05 0.42 -5.65
C THR A 114 -10.91 1.67 -5.53
N ARG A 115 -10.35 2.77 -4.99
CA ARG A 115 -11.03 4.06 -4.84
C ARG A 115 -10.76 5.05 -5.97
N LEU A 116 -10.16 4.63 -7.07
CA LEU A 116 -9.91 5.51 -8.22
C LEU A 116 -11.21 6.19 -8.67
N ALA A 117 -11.26 7.53 -8.54
CA ALA A 117 -12.39 8.33 -8.98
C ALA A 117 -12.35 8.65 -10.48
N LYS A 118 -11.14 8.72 -11.07
CA LYS A 118 -10.87 9.07 -12.48
C LYS A 118 -10.21 7.88 -13.19
N ASP A 119 -10.39 7.80 -14.51
CA ASP A 119 -9.67 6.84 -15.34
C ASP A 119 -8.19 7.23 -15.40
N VAL A 120 -7.32 6.29 -15.16
CA VAL A 120 -5.86 6.44 -15.19
C VAL A 120 -5.29 5.55 -16.28
N GLN A 121 -4.53 6.16 -17.19
CA GLN A 121 -3.74 5.45 -18.18
C GLN A 121 -2.26 5.45 -17.73
N VAL A 122 -1.64 4.28 -17.74
CA VAL A 122 -0.23 4.12 -17.36
C VAL A 122 0.55 3.64 -18.57
N THR A 123 1.58 4.37 -18.97
CA THR A 123 2.47 4.00 -20.07
C THR A 123 3.88 3.78 -19.52
N ALA A 124 4.33 2.53 -19.49
CA ALA A 124 5.63 2.15 -18.99
C ALA A 124 6.62 1.93 -20.16
N PHE A 125 7.80 2.56 -20.09
CA PHE A 125 8.78 2.55 -21.16
C PHE A 125 9.95 1.61 -20.84
N PHE A 126 9.86 0.37 -21.34
CA PHE A 126 10.86 -0.67 -21.15
C PHE A 126 11.31 -1.28 -22.48
N ARG A 127 12.60 -1.52 -22.63
CA ARG A 127 13.12 -2.31 -23.74
C ARG A 127 12.65 -3.78 -23.65
N ALA A 128 12.60 -4.43 -24.79
CA ALA A 128 12.15 -5.82 -24.85
C ALA A 128 13.05 -6.81 -24.07
N ASP A 129 14.36 -6.50 -24.00
CA ASP A 129 15.40 -7.31 -23.35
C ASP A 129 15.71 -6.89 -21.90
N GLN A 130 15.03 -5.87 -21.36
CA GLN A 130 15.28 -5.36 -20.03
C GLN A 130 14.73 -6.31 -18.95
N ALA A 131 15.55 -6.65 -17.95
CA ALA A 131 15.20 -7.61 -16.89
C ALA A 131 14.01 -7.15 -16.04
N GLU A 132 13.92 -5.84 -15.78
CA GLU A 132 12.90 -5.20 -14.95
C GLU A 132 11.52 -5.12 -15.64
N ARG A 133 11.46 -5.34 -16.96
CA ARG A 133 10.20 -5.26 -17.73
C ARG A 133 9.14 -6.23 -17.24
N ARG A 134 9.48 -7.50 -17.04
CA ARG A 134 8.50 -8.52 -16.60
C ARG A 134 7.97 -8.24 -15.19
N PRO A 135 8.82 -7.98 -14.18
CA PRO A 135 8.37 -7.59 -12.85
C PRO A 135 7.45 -6.36 -12.86
N ALA A 136 7.80 -5.33 -13.66
CA ALA A 136 6.99 -4.13 -13.80
C ALA A 136 5.62 -4.42 -14.44
N GLU A 137 5.58 -5.23 -15.51
CA GLU A 137 4.34 -5.64 -16.17
C GLU A 137 3.44 -6.46 -15.24
N ASP A 138 4.02 -7.37 -14.45
CA ASP A 138 3.27 -8.17 -13.48
C ASP A 138 2.68 -7.29 -12.37
N LEU A 139 3.41 -6.29 -11.91
CA LEU A 139 2.93 -5.31 -10.93
C LEU A 139 1.79 -4.48 -11.52
N LEU A 140 1.96 -3.89 -12.70
CA LEU A 140 0.93 -3.09 -13.37
C LEU A 140 -0.35 -3.90 -13.62
N ARG A 141 -0.21 -5.18 -13.94
CA ARG A 141 -1.35 -6.10 -14.11
C ARG A 141 -2.11 -6.30 -12.80
N GLN A 142 -1.42 -6.43 -11.66
CA GLN A 142 -2.08 -6.52 -10.35
C GLN A 142 -2.93 -5.29 -10.04
N TYR A 143 -2.48 -4.09 -10.44
CA TYR A 143 -3.27 -2.86 -10.31
C TYR A 143 -4.48 -2.86 -11.23
N ALA A 144 -4.32 -3.28 -12.49
CA ALA A 144 -5.42 -3.36 -13.46
C ALA A 144 -6.48 -4.40 -13.08
N ASP A 145 -6.08 -5.51 -12.46
CA ASP A 145 -7.00 -6.55 -11.96
C ASP A 145 -7.89 -6.03 -10.81
N LEU A 146 -7.43 -5.00 -10.06
CA LEU A 146 -8.20 -4.42 -8.95
C LEU A 146 -9.18 -3.32 -9.37
N SER A 147 -8.93 -2.64 -10.48
CA SER A 147 -9.80 -1.54 -10.91
C SER A 147 -9.88 -1.43 -12.43
N PRO A 148 -11.09 -1.44 -13.02
CA PRO A 148 -11.27 -1.24 -14.46
C PRO A 148 -10.90 0.18 -14.92
N ARG A 149 -10.71 1.11 -13.98
CA ARG A 149 -10.27 2.48 -14.25
C ARG A 149 -8.76 2.61 -14.37
N PHE A 150 -8.02 1.59 -13.99
CA PHE A 150 -6.56 1.53 -14.15
C PHE A 150 -6.24 0.74 -15.42
N ARG A 151 -5.71 1.41 -16.43
CA ARG A 151 -5.27 0.79 -17.68
C ARG A 151 -3.79 1.00 -17.85
N PHE A 152 -3.10 0.01 -18.39
CA PHE A 152 -1.67 0.13 -18.63
C PHE A 152 -1.27 -0.42 -20.00
N GLU A 153 -0.14 0.07 -20.48
CA GLU A 153 0.57 -0.48 -21.64
C GLU A 153 2.08 -0.40 -21.39
N VAL A 154 2.80 -1.34 -21.97
CA VAL A 154 4.27 -1.36 -21.93
C VAL A 154 4.80 -1.10 -23.34
N VAL A 155 5.53 -0.01 -23.51
CA VAL A 155 6.02 0.50 -24.79
C VAL A 155 7.53 0.37 -24.84
N ASP A 156 8.04 -0.14 -25.94
CA ASP A 156 9.49 -0.12 -26.21
C ASP A 156 9.87 1.26 -26.79
N PRO A 157 10.68 2.07 -26.06
CA PRO A 157 11.02 3.43 -26.50
C PRO A 157 11.89 3.44 -27.77
N ASP A 158 12.70 2.40 -28.00
CA ASP A 158 13.54 2.29 -29.20
C ASP A 158 12.70 2.00 -30.46
N ARG A 159 11.61 1.24 -30.29
CA ARG A 159 10.64 0.96 -31.37
C ARG A 159 9.61 2.08 -31.54
N ASN A 160 9.38 2.89 -30.52
CA ASN A 160 8.41 3.97 -30.51
C ASN A 160 9.02 5.31 -30.07
N PRO A 161 10.06 5.83 -30.76
CA PRO A 161 10.80 7.02 -30.33
C PRO A 161 9.93 8.29 -30.31
N GLY A 162 8.91 8.36 -31.15
CA GLY A 162 7.95 9.48 -31.16
C GLY A 162 7.14 9.58 -29.86
N ARG A 163 6.72 8.45 -29.31
CA ARG A 163 6.01 8.41 -28.01
C ARG A 163 6.96 8.74 -26.85
N ALA A 164 8.15 8.16 -26.84
CA ALA A 164 9.16 8.44 -25.83
C ALA A 164 9.50 9.95 -25.80
N LYS A 165 9.67 10.58 -26.96
CA LYS A 165 9.94 12.01 -27.08
C LYS A 165 8.77 12.87 -26.62
N ARG A 166 7.53 12.48 -26.94
CA ARG A 166 6.31 13.20 -26.49
C ARG A 166 6.25 13.29 -24.95
N TYR A 167 6.58 12.23 -24.27
CA TYR A 167 6.60 12.19 -22.80
C TYR A 167 7.95 12.62 -22.20
N GLY A 168 8.92 13.05 -23.02
CA GLY A 168 10.24 13.46 -22.53
C GLY A 168 10.99 12.36 -21.79
N ILE A 169 10.84 11.11 -22.25
CA ILE A 169 11.51 9.96 -21.64
C ILE A 169 12.98 9.93 -22.07
N THR A 170 13.87 9.99 -21.08
CA THR A 170 15.34 9.98 -21.27
C THR A 170 15.98 8.71 -20.69
N THR A 171 15.26 7.98 -19.85
CA THR A 171 15.74 6.77 -19.17
C THR A 171 14.77 5.61 -19.39
N TYR A 172 15.32 4.42 -19.56
CA TYR A 172 14.52 3.19 -19.60
C TYR A 172 13.93 2.89 -18.21
N GLY A 173 12.73 2.34 -18.18
CA GLY A 173 12.01 2.07 -16.94
C GLY A 173 11.13 3.23 -16.46
N ALA A 174 11.29 4.41 -17.05
CA ALA A 174 10.41 5.54 -16.74
C ALA A 174 8.95 5.22 -17.13
N THR A 175 8.03 5.59 -16.28
CA THR A 175 6.61 5.30 -16.46
C THR A 175 5.79 6.58 -16.27
N VAL A 176 4.85 6.79 -17.16
CA VAL A 176 3.96 7.95 -17.15
C VAL A 176 2.57 7.49 -16.73
N LEU A 177 2.04 8.14 -15.71
CA LEU A 177 0.66 8.00 -15.27
C LEU A 177 -0.09 9.24 -15.72
N GLU A 178 -1.21 9.07 -16.42
CA GLU A 178 -1.98 10.19 -16.93
C GLU A 178 -3.48 10.04 -16.67
N THR A 179 -4.12 11.17 -16.42
CA THR A 179 -5.56 11.36 -16.46
C THR A 179 -5.88 12.33 -17.60
N LYS A 180 -7.14 12.68 -17.83
CA LYS A 180 -7.51 13.69 -18.85
C LYS A 180 -6.83 15.03 -18.63
N ASP A 181 -6.53 15.38 -17.37
CA ASP A 181 -6.14 16.74 -16.97
C ASP A 181 -4.70 16.82 -16.44
N LYS A 182 -4.08 15.69 -16.07
CA LYS A 182 -2.79 15.66 -15.38
C LYS A 182 -1.91 14.51 -15.86
N GLU A 183 -0.61 14.74 -15.76
CA GLU A 183 0.44 13.76 -16.05
C GLU A 183 1.43 13.72 -14.87
N GLU A 184 1.82 12.53 -14.47
CA GLU A 184 2.83 12.26 -13.44
C GLU A 184 3.85 11.26 -13.97
N LYS A 185 5.15 11.49 -13.70
CA LYS A 185 6.24 10.62 -14.15
C LYS A 185 6.94 9.98 -12.96
N ILE A 186 7.16 8.69 -13.05
CA ILE A 186 7.95 7.92 -12.10
C ILE A 186 9.13 7.28 -12.83
N THR A 187 10.28 7.19 -12.17
CA THR A 187 11.52 6.64 -12.74
C THR A 187 11.69 5.15 -12.47
N GLU A 188 11.04 4.63 -11.46
CA GLU A 188 11.07 3.22 -11.05
C GLU A 188 9.65 2.69 -10.93
N VAL A 189 9.43 1.44 -11.36
CA VAL A 189 8.14 0.76 -11.29
C VAL A 189 8.19 -0.27 -10.18
N ASP A 190 7.97 0.18 -8.99
CA ASP A 190 7.68 -0.63 -7.80
C ASP A 190 6.34 -0.21 -7.18
N GLU A 191 5.92 -0.91 -6.16
CA GLU A 191 4.63 -0.66 -5.51
C GLU A 191 4.58 0.73 -4.84
N GLU A 192 5.69 1.17 -4.25
CA GLU A 192 5.79 2.48 -3.59
C GLU A 192 5.69 3.62 -4.59
N HIS A 193 6.55 3.64 -5.61
CA HIS A 193 6.59 4.69 -6.62
C HIS A 193 5.29 4.77 -7.41
N LEU A 194 4.72 3.62 -7.78
CA LEU A 194 3.47 3.56 -8.53
C LEU A 194 2.28 4.07 -7.71
N THR A 195 2.14 3.63 -6.45
CA THR A 195 1.05 4.08 -5.59
C THR A 195 1.18 5.56 -5.25
N ASN A 196 2.39 6.02 -4.91
CA ASN A 196 2.65 7.44 -4.65
C ASN A 196 2.40 8.30 -5.90
N GLY A 197 2.78 7.82 -7.08
CA GLY A 197 2.48 8.46 -8.36
C GLY A 197 0.97 8.60 -8.59
N LEU A 198 0.19 7.56 -8.31
CA LEU A 198 -1.27 7.60 -8.39
C LEU A 198 -1.87 8.63 -7.43
N VAL A 199 -1.43 8.64 -6.17
CA VAL A 199 -1.91 9.62 -5.18
C VAL A 199 -1.58 11.04 -5.62
N ARG A 200 -0.36 11.30 -6.12
CA ARG A 200 0.03 12.61 -6.66
C ARG A 200 -0.81 13.02 -7.87
N LEU A 201 -1.05 12.08 -8.78
CA LEU A 201 -1.85 12.31 -9.98
C LEU A 201 -3.30 12.70 -9.66
N LEU A 202 -3.90 12.02 -8.67
CA LEU A 202 -5.31 12.18 -8.32
C LEU A 202 -5.58 13.37 -7.41
N ARG A 203 -4.57 13.89 -6.72
CA ARG A 203 -4.71 15.00 -5.80
C ARG A 203 -5.05 16.29 -6.55
N GLU A 204 -6.08 17.00 -6.09
CA GLU A 204 -6.45 18.32 -6.60
C GLU A 204 -5.61 19.42 -5.90
N GLY A 205 -4.61 19.95 -6.59
CA GLY A 205 -3.71 20.99 -6.08
C GLY A 205 -2.54 20.46 -5.26
N LYS A 206 -1.50 21.30 -5.09
CA LYS A 206 -0.40 21.04 -4.15
C LYS A 206 -0.75 21.69 -2.81
N GLN A 207 -0.69 20.95 -1.74
CA GLN A 207 -0.81 21.51 -0.40
C GLN A 207 0.46 22.28 -0.05
N THR A 208 0.30 23.48 0.52
CA THR A 208 1.43 24.33 0.89
C THR A 208 1.77 24.16 2.37
N ILE A 209 3.02 23.81 2.62
CA ILE A 209 3.61 23.67 3.95
C ILE A 209 4.47 24.91 4.21
N TYR A 210 4.17 25.61 5.28
CA TYR A 210 4.97 26.76 5.71
C TYR A 210 5.94 26.37 6.82
N PHE A 211 7.18 26.85 6.70
CA PHE A 211 8.18 26.74 7.75
C PHE A 211 8.37 28.10 8.41
N LEU A 212 8.22 28.14 9.73
CA LEU A 212 8.48 29.35 10.51
C LEU A 212 9.96 29.73 10.40
N LYS A 213 10.22 31.04 10.28
CA LYS A 213 11.55 31.63 10.16
C LYS A 213 11.63 32.91 10.99
N GLY A 214 12.82 33.19 11.53
CA GLY A 214 13.09 34.42 12.28
C GLY A 214 13.65 34.21 13.66
N HIS A 215 13.58 32.99 14.22
CA HIS A 215 14.02 32.68 15.59
C HIS A 215 15.25 31.74 15.63
N GLY A 216 15.96 31.60 14.47
CA GLY A 216 17.12 30.71 14.34
C GLY A 216 16.73 29.26 14.12
N GLU A 217 15.57 29.02 13.51
CA GLU A 217 15.11 27.71 13.04
C GLU A 217 16.10 27.12 12.02
N ASN A 218 15.98 25.84 11.78
CA ASN A 218 16.79 25.14 10.78
C ASN A 218 16.41 25.61 9.36
N GLU A 219 17.42 26.06 8.59
CA GLU A 219 17.20 26.68 7.28
C GLU A 219 17.00 25.64 6.19
N LEU A 220 15.96 25.85 5.36
CA LEU A 220 15.56 24.95 4.29
C LEU A 220 16.57 24.87 3.13
N GLU A 221 17.34 25.93 2.90
CA GLU A 221 18.33 25.97 1.81
C GLU A 221 19.74 25.57 2.29
N ASP A 222 19.93 25.40 3.60
CA ASP A 222 21.21 25.02 4.16
C ASP A 222 21.52 23.55 3.88
N GLY A 223 22.59 23.31 3.09
CA GLY A 223 23.12 21.99 2.81
C GLY A 223 24.13 21.46 3.83
N SER A 224 24.44 22.25 4.89
CA SER A 224 25.30 21.80 5.98
C SER A 224 24.69 20.63 6.76
N ARG A 225 25.47 20.01 7.65
CA ARG A 225 24.99 18.87 8.46
C ARG A 225 23.73 19.19 9.28
N ASN A 226 23.60 20.43 9.75
CA ASN A 226 22.49 20.88 10.61
C ASN A 226 21.37 21.57 9.80
N GLY A 227 21.52 21.74 8.50
CA GLY A 227 20.49 22.32 7.63
C GLY A 227 19.34 21.36 7.34
N TYR A 228 18.32 21.85 6.63
CA TYR A 228 17.08 21.13 6.34
C TYR A 228 16.81 20.94 4.84
N ARG A 229 17.84 21.09 3.99
CA ARG A 229 17.69 20.91 2.53
C ARG A 229 17.13 19.55 2.18
N GLN A 230 17.61 18.46 2.80
CA GLN A 230 17.12 17.12 2.53
C GLN A 230 15.66 16.92 2.99
N ALA A 231 15.27 17.54 4.11
CA ALA A 231 13.89 17.53 4.56
C ALA A 231 12.98 18.25 3.57
N LYS A 232 13.38 19.44 3.08
CA LYS A 232 12.66 20.15 2.01
C LYS A 232 12.49 19.29 0.79
N GLU A 233 13.59 18.71 0.26
CA GLU A 233 13.53 17.84 -0.92
C GLU A 233 12.63 16.62 -0.72
N ALA A 234 12.65 16.02 0.47
CA ALA A 234 11.79 14.89 0.80
C ALA A 234 10.30 15.28 0.80
N ILE A 235 9.97 16.45 1.36
CA ILE A 235 8.62 17.00 1.37
C ILE A 235 8.14 17.33 -0.06
N GLU A 236 9.00 17.95 -0.88
CA GLU A 236 8.69 18.29 -2.27
C GLU A 236 8.51 17.03 -3.13
N LYS A 237 9.33 16.00 -2.92
CA LYS A 237 9.14 14.68 -3.55
C LYS A 237 7.84 13.99 -3.14
N ALA A 238 7.33 14.29 -1.95
CA ALA A 238 6.01 13.85 -1.51
C ALA A 238 4.85 14.74 -2.04
N ASN A 239 5.14 15.60 -3.04
CA ASN A 239 4.18 16.49 -3.73
C ASN A 239 3.56 17.58 -2.87
N TYR A 240 4.27 18.08 -1.88
CA TYR A 240 3.92 19.29 -1.15
C TYR A 240 4.71 20.50 -1.71
N GLN A 241 4.15 21.69 -1.58
CA GLN A 241 4.89 22.91 -1.81
C GLN A 241 5.44 23.42 -0.48
N VAL A 242 6.71 23.78 -0.44
CA VAL A 242 7.37 24.28 0.77
C VAL A 242 7.64 25.77 0.63
N LYS A 243 7.27 26.56 1.65
CA LYS A 243 7.52 28.02 1.70
C LYS A 243 8.00 28.41 3.09
N ASP A 244 8.87 29.42 3.15
CA ASP A 244 9.23 30.12 4.39
C ASP A 244 8.11 31.07 4.83
N LEU A 245 7.91 31.22 6.14
CA LEU A 245 6.97 32.17 6.74
C LEU A 245 7.67 32.99 7.82
N LEU A 246 7.74 34.31 7.61
CA LEU A 246 8.17 35.27 8.62
C LEU A 246 6.93 35.87 9.30
N LEU A 247 6.50 35.26 10.40
CA LEU A 247 5.21 35.54 11.03
C LEU A 247 5.14 36.96 11.63
N LEU A 248 6.27 37.50 12.09
CA LEU A 248 6.38 38.91 12.52
C LEU A 248 6.00 39.90 11.42
N ARG A 249 6.27 39.56 10.17
CA ARG A 249 5.94 40.39 9.01
C ARG A 249 4.51 40.17 8.52
N GLU A 250 4.11 38.91 8.35
CA GLU A 250 2.81 38.56 7.76
C GLU A 250 1.66 38.65 8.79
N ARG A 251 1.96 38.63 10.10
CA ARG A 251 1.03 38.75 11.23
C ARG A 251 -0.03 37.65 11.34
N GLU A 252 -0.19 36.85 10.31
CA GLU A 252 -1.11 35.70 10.30
C GLU A 252 -0.51 34.56 9.48
N VAL A 253 -0.93 33.33 9.78
CA VAL A 253 -0.60 32.16 8.94
C VAL A 253 -1.47 32.22 7.68
N PRO A 254 -0.89 32.16 6.46
CA PRO A 254 -1.63 32.27 5.21
C PRO A 254 -2.78 31.28 5.10
N ARG A 255 -3.84 31.66 4.39
CA ARG A 255 -5.04 30.81 4.24
C ARG A 255 -4.80 29.56 3.39
N ASP A 256 -3.80 29.60 2.50
CA ASP A 256 -3.35 28.47 1.68
C ASP A 256 -2.44 27.50 2.45
N ALA A 257 -2.11 27.80 3.72
CA ALA A 257 -1.31 26.94 4.57
C ALA A 257 -2.08 25.68 4.95
N SER A 258 -1.61 24.53 4.50
CA SER A 258 -2.12 23.23 4.94
C SER A 258 -1.57 22.85 6.32
N MET A 259 -0.33 23.29 6.62
CA MET A 259 0.28 23.17 7.94
C MET A 259 1.40 24.21 8.12
N LEU A 260 1.76 24.43 9.38
CA LEU A 260 2.92 25.21 9.79
C LEU A 260 3.89 24.31 10.54
N ILE A 261 5.16 24.32 10.13
CA ILE A 261 6.26 23.61 10.77
C ILE A 261 7.16 24.60 11.49
N ILE A 262 7.48 24.33 12.75
CA ILE A 262 8.42 25.08 13.58
C ILE A 262 9.55 24.13 13.94
N SER A 263 10.74 24.38 13.39
CA SER A 263 11.85 23.42 13.46
C SER A 263 13.06 23.99 14.21
N GLY A 264 13.15 23.68 15.50
CA GLY A 264 14.28 24.00 16.35
C GLY A 264 14.55 25.51 16.52
N PRO A 265 13.55 26.33 16.92
CA PRO A 265 13.76 27.73 17.20
C PRO A 265 14.77 27.90 18.36
N LYS A 266 15.77 28.74 18.16
CA LYS A 266 16.83 29.00 19.17
C LYS A 266 16.51 30.21 20.04
N ARG A 267 15.62 31.08 19.58
CA ARG A 267 15.10 32.25 20.30
C ARG A 267 13.62 32.09 20.55
N ASP A 268 13.10 32.80 21.51
CA ASP A 268 11.69 32.77 21.87
C ASP A 268 10.83 33.49 20.82
N LEU A 269 9.58 33.07 20.70
CA LEU A 269 8.59 33.70 19.80
C LEU A 269 7.93 34.88 20.49
N ALA A 270 7.60 35.91 19.73
CA ALA A 270 6.86 37.06 20.23
C ALA A 270 5.38 36.69 20.49
N GLU A 271 4.74 37.38 21.44
CA GLU A 271 3.33 37.13 21.80
C GLU A 271 2.38 37.26 20.59
N LEU A 272 2.64 38.21 19.67
CA LEU A 272 1.86 38.37 18.44
C LEU A 272 1.94 37.13 17.51
N GLU A 273 3.07 36.48 17.49
CA GLU A 273 3.27 35.26 16.69
C GLU A 273 2.54 34.06 17.31
N LEU A 274 2.58 33.95 18.64
CA LEU A 274 1.81 32.92 19.38
C LEU A 274 0.32 33.12 19.20
N GLN A 275 -0.17 34.37 19.19
CA GLN A 275 -1.58 34.69 18.90
C GLN A 275 -1.97 34.30 17.46
N ALA A 276 -1.10 34.59 16.48
CA ALA A 276 -1.34 34.18 15.08
C ALA A 276 -1.35 32.66 14.92
N MET A 277 -0.47 31.95 15.62
CA MET A 277 -0.48 30.48 15.67
C MET A 277 -1.74 29.95 16.37
N GLN A 278 -2.18 30.55 17.46
CA GLN A 278 -3.41 30.18 18.16
C GLN A 278 -4.62 30.35 17.24
N ALA A 279 -4.74 31.50 16.56
CA ALA A 279 -5.79 31.74 15.57
C ALA A 279 -5.75 30.73 14.41
N PHE A 280 -4.56 30.29 14.01
CA PHE A 280 -4.41 29.22 13.00
C PHE A 280 -4.96 27.88 13.52
N VAL A 281 -4.61 27.46 14.74
CA VAL A 281 -5.13 26.23 15.37
C VAL A 281 -6.65 26.33 15.55
N GLU A 282 -7.18 27.46 16.03
CA GLU A 282 -8.61 27.68 16.26
C GLU A 282 -9.47 27.57 14.98
N ARG A 283 -8.88 27.76 13.80
CA ARG A 283 -9.55 27.51 12.50
C ARG A 283 -9.29 26.11 11.90
N GLY A 284 -8.76 25.16 12.70
CA GLY A 284 -8.44 23.80 12.27
C GLY A 284 -7.05 23.66 11.67
N GLY A 285 -6.16 24.60 11.94
CA GLY A 285 -4.76 24.57 11.50
C GLY A 285 -3.98 23.41 12.10
N LYS A 286 -2.91 23.04 11.43
CA LYS A 286 -2.09 21.88 11.73
C LYS A 286 -0.66 22.29 11.98
N LEU A 287 -0.09 21.82 13.09
CA LEU A 287 1.24 22.21 13.53
C LEU A 287 2.16 21.00 13.68
N LEU A 288 3.38 21.09 13.12
CA LEU A 288 4.50 20.23 13.48
C LEU A 288 5.53 21.08 14.23
N ILE A 289 5.77 20.75 15.49
CA ILE A 289 6.66 21.52 16.36
C ILE A 289 7.81 20.61 16.81
N GLN A 290 9.03 21.04 16.57
CA GLN A 290 10.26 20.34 16.93
C GLN A 290 11.05 21.24 17.87
N LEU A 291 11.14 20.86 19.14
CA LEU A 291 11.73 21.69 20.21
C LEU A 291 12.99 21.05 20.76
N ASP A 292 14.12 21.71 20.53
CA ASP A 292 15.39 21.28 21.11
C ASP A 292 15.44 21.59 22.63
N PRO A 293 16.30 20.91 23.42
CA PRO A 293 16.45 21.15 24.84
C PRO A 293 16.74 22.62 25.17
N PHE A 294 16.09 23.14 26.20
CA PHE A 294 16.30 24.46 26.77
C PHE A 294 16.02 25.66 25.84
N THR A 295 15.30 25.46 24.75
CA THR A 295 14.94 26.53 23.79
C THR A 295 13.47 26.89 23.89
N ALA A 296 13.09 28.09 23.39
CA ALA A 296 11.74 28.59 23.15
C ALA A 296 10.73 28.30 24.28
N PRO A 297 10.88 28.86 25.48
CA PRO A 297 9.96 28.61 26.61
C PRO A 297 8.52 29.04 26.32
N SER A 298 8.26 30.04 25.48
CA SER A 298 6.92 30.44 25.08
C SER A 298 6.16 29.33 24.34
N LEU A 299 6.85 28.55 23.49
CA LEU A 299 6.25 27.39 22.81
C LEU A 299 5.92 26.27 23.80
N LYS A 300 6.70 26.08 24.86
CA LYS A 300 6.37 25.14 25.93
C LYS A 300 5.01 25.49 26.56
N THR A 301 4.78 26.78 26.86
CA THR A 301 3.50 27.27 27.39
C THR A 301 2.37 27.13 26.38
N PHE A 302 2.66 27.44 25.10
CA PHE A 302 1.69 27.31 24.00
C PHE A 302 1.19 25.87 23.85
N VAL A 303 2.09 24.88 23.71
CA VAL A 303 1.68 23.47 23.53
C VAL A 303 1.05 22.88 24.81
N GLY A 304 1.36 23.44 25.99
CA GLY A 304 0.74 23.08 27.25
C GLY A 304 -0.78 23.29 27.26
N ARG A 305 -1.29 24.28 26.53
CA ARG A 305 -2.73 24.53 26.32
C ARG A 305 -3.44 23.36 25.60
N TYR A 306 -2.67 22.57 24.85
CA TYR A 306 -3.14 21.39 24.11
C TYR A 306 -2.78 20.07 24.81
N GLY A 307 -2.49 20.11 26.11
CA GLY A 307 -2.24 18.91 26.91
C GLY A 307 -0.87 18.26 26.66
N ILE A 308 0.11 18.99 26.13
CA ILE A 308 1.46 18.49 25.86
C ILE A 308 2.42 19.09 26.89
N LYS A 309 3.13 18.22 27.59
CA LYS A 309 4.12 18.57 28.61
C LYS A 309 5.53 18.46 28.04
N ILE A 310 6.27 19.55 28.03
CA ILE A 310 7.66 19.62 27.58
C ILE A 310 8.59 19.64 28.81
N GLY A 311 9.55 18.71 28.87
CA GLY A 311 10.56 18.66 29.92
C GLY A 311 11.65 19.71 29.77
N ASP A 312 12.26 20.12 30.87
CA ASP A 312 13.50 20.96 30.90
C ASP A 312 14.70 20.06 31.16
N ASP A 313 14.90 19.10 30.32
CA ASP A 313 15.81 17.97 30.44
C ASP A 313 16.51 17.64 29.12
N VAL A 314 17.46 16.71 29.17
CA VAL A 314 18.06 16.05 28.01
C VAL A 314 17.97 14.54 28.22
N ILE A 315 17.51 13.83 27.22
CA ILE A 315 17.40 12.38 27.31
C ILE A 315 18.79 11.75 27.10
N VAL A 316 19.19 10.94 28.06
CA VAL A 316 20.42 10.15 28.07
C VAL A 316 20.02 8.68 27.87
N ASP A 317 20.67 7.98 26.95
CA ASP A 317 20.38 6.57 26.65
C ASP A 317 21.67 5.73 26.65
N GLN A 318 21.81 4.87 27.64
CA GLN A 318 22.97 3.97 27.73
C GLN A 318 23.06 2.98 26.57
N ASN A 319 21.93 2.59 26.02
CA ASN A 319 21.88 1.63 24.93
C ASN A 319 22.34 2.23 23.59
N ALA A 320 22.31 3.55 23.43
CA ALA A 320 22.80 4.21 22.23
C ALA A 320 24.25 3.88 21.93
N ARG A 321 25.09 3.76 22.97
CA ARG A 321 26.51 3.42 22.85
C ARG A 321 26.77 1.99 22.39
N VAL A 322 25.90 1.06 22.78
CA VAL A 322 25.96 -0.34 22.31
C VAL A 322 25.72 -0.42 20.80
N MET A 323 24.95 0.52 20.26
CA MET A 323 24.68 0.67 18.82
C MET A 323 25.71 1.57 18.09
N GLY A 324 26.80 1.96 18.75
CA GLY A 324 27.87 2.80 18.17
C GLY A 324 27.58 4.30 18.18
N GLY A 325 26.53 4.75 18.88
CA GLY A 325 26.17 6.16 19.08
C GLY A 325 26.76 6.78 20.35
N ASP A 326 26.39 8.03 20.61
CA ASP A 326 26.68 8.77 21.86
C ASP A 326 25.50 8.59 22.84
N TYR A 327 25.74 8.68 24.14
CA TYR A 327 24.71 8.68 25.19
C TYR A 327 23.63 9.75 24.99
N LEU A 328 23.95 10.86 24.34
CA LEU A 328 23.01 11.95 24.00
C LEU A 328 22.28 11.75 22.67
N MET A 329 22.29 10.53 22.14
CA MET A 329 21.59 10.15 20.93
C MET A 329 20.56 9.05 21.22
N PRO A 330 19.50 9.34 22.00
CA PRO A 330 18.50 8.33 22.35
C PRO A 330 17.88 7.69 21.12
N VAL A 331 17.67 6.38 21.24
CA VAL A 331 17.04 5.54 20.20
C VAL A 331 15.64 5.18 20.63
N VAL A 332 14.67 5.48 19.77
CA VAL A 332 13.27 5.09 19.95
C VAL A 332 13.01 3.86 19.08
N SER A 333 12.65 2.76 19.71
CA SER A 333 12.25 1.52 19.07
C SER A 333 10.88 1.02 19.54
N THR A 334 10.33 1.67 20.56
CA THR A 334 8.99 1.39 21.09
C THR A 334 8.03 2.49 20.68
N TYR A 335 7.04 2.14 19.88
CA TYR A 335 6.04 3.07 19.37
C TYR A 335 4.65 2.68 19.83
N TYR A 336 3.83 3.69 20.13
CA TYR A 336 2.43 3.50 20.47
C TYR A 336 1.57 3.41 19.20
N PRO A 337 0.46 2.65 19.22
CA PRO A 337 -0.43 2.51 18.07
C PRO A 337 -1.04 3.85 17.67
N HIS A 338 -0.60 4.41 16.56
CA HIS A 338 -1.13 5.64 15.97
C HIS A 338 -0.98 5.60 14.45
N ALA A 339 -1.73 6.42 13.69
CA ALA A 339 -1.61 6.45 12.24
C ALA A 339 -0.16 6.74 11.77
N ILE A 340 0.57 7.63 12.44
CA ILE A 340 1.97 7.98 12.15
C ILE A 340 2.91 6.78 12.34
N THR A 341 2.63 5.94 13.33
CA THR A 341 3.50 4.83 13.78
C THR A 341 2.93 3.46 13.43
N ARG A 342 1.82 3.41 12.67
CA ARG A 342 1.23 2.16 12.21
C ARG A 342 2.26 1.43 11.32
N ASP A 343 2.48 0.15 11.64
CA ASP A 343 3.45 -0.72 10.94
C ASP A 343 4.89 -0.20 10.97
N PHE A 344 5.20 0.76 11.87
CA PHE A 344 6.54 1.33 12.01
C PHE A 344 7.43 0.39 12.84
N THR A 345 8.39 -0.27 12.20
CA THR A 345 9.28 -1.27 12.82
C THR A 345 10.74 -0.81 12.92
N LEU A 346 11.08 0.29 12.27
CA LEU A 346 12.45 0.84 12.27
C LEU A 346 12.67 1.69 13.52
N ALA A 347 13.88 1.64 14.06
CA ALA A 347 14.26 2.56 15.13
C ALA A 347 14.46 3.99 14.60
N SER A 348 14.16 4.99 15.41
CA SER A 348 14.46 6.40 15.12
C SER A 348 15.48 6.96 16.10
N LEU A 349 16.38 7.80 15.61
CA LEU A 349 17.47 8.39 16.38
C LEU A 349 17.21 9.89 16.59
N PHE A 350 17.33 10.37 17.83
CA PHE A 350 17.04 11.75 18.21
C PHE A 350 18.22 12.41 18.91
N PRO A 351 19.18 12.97 18.16
CA PRO A 351 20.38 13.54 18.75
C PRO A 351 20.08 14.76 19.63
N PHE A 352 20.48 14.72 20.90
CA PHE A 352 20.26 15.79 21.85
C PHE A 352 18.78 16.17 22.00
N ALA A 353 17.98 15.23 22.50
CA ALA A 353 16.53 15.36 22.62
C ALA A 353 16.08 15.62 24.06
N ARG A 354 14.95 16.30 24.20
CA ARG A 354 14.24 16.50 25.47
C ARG A 354 13.00 15.63 25.56
N SER A 355 12.49 15.45 26.76
CA SER A 355 11.25 14.72 26.98
C SER A 355 10.02 15.51 26.52
N VAL A 356 9.10 14.81 25.84
CA VAL A 356 7.77 15.32 25.46
C VAL A 356 6.72 14.30 25.90
N ASP A 357 5.83 14.69 26.78
CA ASP A 357 4.86 13.79 27.41
C ASP A 357 3.45 14.37 27.37
N VAL A 358 2.49 13.57 27.76
CA VAL A 358 1.09 13.98 27.94
C VAL A 358 0.94 14.68 29.29
N ALA A 359 0.28 15.83 29.30
CA ALA A 359 -0.08 16.52 30.54
C ALA A 359 -1.34 15.89 31.13
N GLU A 360 -1.33 15.66 32.43
CA GLU A 360 -2.48 15.16 33.19
C GLU A 360 -2.91 16.24 34.19
N PRO A 361 -4.23 16.57 34.25
CA PRO A 361 -5.31 16.12 33.36
C PRO A 361 -5.27 16.77 31.96
N SER A 362 -5.75 16.05 30.95
CA SER A 362 -5.89 16.59 29.60
C SER A 362 -6.96 17.70 29.53
N PRO A 363 -6.75 18.78 28.76
CA PRO A 363 -7.74 19.82 28.58
C PRO A 363 -9.03 19.30 27.91
N GLN A 364 -10.16 19.92 28.21
CA GLN A 364 -11.44 19.52 27.60
C GLN A 364 -11.43 19.71 26.06
N GLY A 365 -11.93 18.73 25.34
CA GLY A 365 -12.01 18.74 23.89
C GLY A 365 -10.67 18.49 23.17
N VAL A 366 -9.63 18.07 23.92
CA VAL A 366 -8.33 17.71 23.36
C VAL A 366 -8.03 16.24 23.67
N THR A 367 -7.68 15.49 22.64
CA THR A 367 -7.16 14.12 22.77
C THR A 367 -5.66 14.14 22.55
N VAL A 368 -4.90 13.59 23.48
CA VAL A 368 -3.42 13.59 23.44
C VAL A 368 -2.91 12.15 23.54
N GLN A 369 -1.90 11.83 22.74
CA GLN A 369 -1.33 10.48 22.71
C GLN A 369 0.19 10.54 22.49
N LYS A 370 0.93 9.67 23.18
CA LYS A 370 2.36 9.45 22.93
C LYS A 370 2.55 8.74 21.58
N LEU A 371 3.64 9.08 20.88
CA LEU A 371 4.03 8.41 19.64
C LEU A 371 5.09 7.34 19.87
N GLY A 372 6.08 7.65 20.69
CA GLY A 372 7.18 6.73 20.96
C GLY A 372 7.98 7.14 22.19
N GLU A 373 8.70 6.17 22.73
CA GLU A 373 9.53 6.34 23.91
C GLU A 373 10.85 5.57 23.79
N THR A 374 11.82 5.99 24.56
CA THR A 374 13.14 5.34 24.64
C THR A 374 13.08 4.03 25.42
N GLY A 375 14.17 3.28 25.42
CA GLY A 375 14.28 2.07 26.22
C GLY A 375 14.38 2.30 27.73
N PRO A 376 14.19 1.26 28.55
CA PRO A 376 14.23 1.36 30.02
C PRO A 376 15.60 1.77 30.59
N GLY A 377 16.69 1.63 29.83
CA GLY A 377 18.04 2.07 30.23
C GLY A 377 18.33 3.55 30.00
N SER A 378 17.33 4.35 29.67
CA SER A 378 17.44 5.79 29.49
C SER A 378 16.94 6.55 30.71
N TRP A 379 17.24 7.85 30.76
CA TRP A 379 16.67 8.79 31.73
C TRP A 379 16.64 10.21 31.15
N ALA A 380 15.80 11.06 31.71
CA ALA A 380 15.81 12.48 31.40
C ALA A 380 16.65 13.22 32.45
N GLU A 381 17.82 13.70 32.03
CA GLU A 381 18.81 14.44 32.85
C GLU A 381 18.40 15.89 32.96
N THR A 382 18.28 16.37 34.19
CA THR A 382 17.85 17.74 34.49
C THR A 382 19.00 18.67 34.88
N ASP A 383 20.18 18.11 35.25
CA ASP A 383 21.33 18.88 35.69
C ASP A 383 22.20 19.36 34.51
N LYS A 384 22.02 20.62 34.12
CA LYS A 384 22.81 21.25 33.04
C LYS A 384 24.32 21.27 33.37
N GLY A 385 24.69 21.27 34.64
CA GLY A 385 26.08 21.24 35.05
C GLY A 385 26.76 19.92 34.73
N GLU A 386 26.08 18.79 34.92
CA GLU A 386 26.56 17.46 34.54
C GLU A 386 26.65 17.28 33.04
N LEU A 387 25.63 17.74 32.31
CA LEU A 387 25.63 17.76 30.85
C LEU A 387 26.84 18.47 30.28
N ASN A 388 27.19 19.66 30.83
CA ASN A 388 28.35 20.45 30.39
C ASN A 388 29.69 19.80 30.74
N ARG A 389 29.75 19.02 31.83
CA ARG A 389 30.96 18.29 32.23
C ARG A 389 31.12 16.93 31.56
N GLY A 390 30.08 16.46 30.85
CA GLY A 390 30.06 15.13 30.25
C GLY A 390 30.03 13.99 31.26
N GLN A 391 29.67 14.28 32.53
CA GLN A 391 29.57 13.31 33.63
C GLN A 391 28.10 12.93 33.85
N LEU A 392 27.59 12.06 32.97
CA LEU A 392 26.18 11.67 32.97
C LEU A 392 25.97 10.47 33.89
N SER A 393 25.18 10.64 34.94
CA SER A 393 24.82 9.54 35.85
C SER A 393 23.41 9.74 36.37
N PHE A 394 22.61 8.68 36.31
CA PHE A 394 21.22 8.70 36.80
C PHE A 394 21.16 8.98 38.30
N LYS A 395 20.46 10.03 38.72
CA LYS A 395 20.22 10.41 40.11
C LYS A 395 18.78 10.19 40.51
N LYS A 396 18.56 9.19 41.35
CA LYS A 396 17.19 8.86 41.83
C LYS A 396 16.60 10.04 42.63
N GLY A 397 15.42 10.48 42.22
CA GLY A 397 14.70 11.60 42.84
C GLY A 397 14.98 12.98 42.23
N GLN A 398 15.99 13.12 41.37
CA GLN A 398 16.28 14.32 40.59
C GLN A 398 15.92 14.07 39.10
N ASP A 399 16.40 12.96 38.56
CA ASP A 399 16.19 12.60 37.19
C ASP A 399 14.95 11.72 37.03
N ARG A 400 14.33 11.81 35.85
CA ARG A 400 13.21 10.95 35.50
C ARG A 400 13.74 9.67 34.85
N PRO A 401 13.45 8.46 35.41
CA PRO A 401 13.88 7.22 34.81
C PRO A 401 13.11 6.96 33.52
N GLY A 402 13.75 6.21 32.59
CA GLY A 402 13.11 5.70 31.38
C GLY A 402 12.07 4.59 31.63
N PRO A 403 11.25 4.28 30.64
CA PRO A 403 11.21 4.85 29.29
C PRO A 403 10.79 6.31 29.25
N VAL A 404 11.45 7.14 28.42
CA VAL A 404 11.16 8.57 28.31
C VAL A 404 10.47 8.86 26.97
N PRO A 405 9.25 9.43 26.98
CA PRO A 405 8.56 9.82 25.75
C PRO A 405 9.26 10.99 25.04
N ILE A 406 9.29 10.93 23.69
CA ILE A 406 10.02 11.90 22.88
C ILE A 406 9.13 12.60 21.85
N GLY A 407 7.97 12.07 21.58
CA GLY A 407 7.01 12.62 20.63
C GLY A 407 5.57 12.38 21.06
N VAL A 408 4.72 13.39 20.85
CA VAL A 408 3.31 13.40 21.24
C VAL A 408 2.48 14.01 20.12
N VAL A 409 1.27 13.49 19.94
CA VAL A 409 0.25 14.08 19.09
C VAL A 409 -0.91 14.59 19.92
N ALA A 410 -1.49 15.71 19.50
CA ALA A 410 -2.73 16.24 20.06
C ALA A 410 -3.72 16.54 18.95
N THR A 411 -5.00 16.26 19.22
CA THR A 411 -6.12 16.60 18.34
C THR A 411 -7.12 17.42 19.15
N ALA A 412 -7.42 18.64 18.68
CA ALA A 412 -8.33 19.55 19.35
C ALA A 412 -9.58 19.80 18.50
N GLN A 413 -10.75 19.73 19.12
CA GLN A 413 -12.01 20.10 18.46
C GLN A 413 -12.08 21.61 18.29
N VAL A 414 -12.30 22.06 17.06
CA VAL A 414 -12.46 23.49 16.74
C VAL A 414 -13.92 23.85 16.83
N LYS A 415 -14.22 24.90 17.61
CA LYS A 415 -15.57 25.49 17.61
C LYS A 415 -15.88 26.04 16.22
N PRO A 416 -17.10 25.81 15.66
CA PRO A 416 -17.45 26.39 14.36
C PRO A 416 -17.29 27.91 14.44
N VAL A 417 -16.45 28.49 13.60
CA VAL A 417 -16.41 29.94 13.42
C VAL A 417 -17.70 30.32 12.70
N THR A 418 -18.66 30.86 13.45
CA THR A 418 -19.79 31.57 12.87
C THR A 418 -19.23 32.86 12.22
N THR A 419 -18.96 32.82 10.92
CA THR A 419 -18.69 34.04 10.14
C THR A 419 -19.97 34.87 10.21
N PRO A 420 -19.93 36.11 10.73
CA PRO A 420 -21.07 37.04 10.59
C PRO A 420 -21.26 37.27 9.10
N GLY A 421 -22.38 36.83 8.54
CA GLY A 421 -22.79 37.21 7.21
C GLY A 421 -22.96 38.73 7.15
N PRO A 422 -22.71 39.40 5.98
CA PRO A 422 -22.96 40.82 5.85
C PRO A 422 -24.43 41.09 6.21
N GLU A 423 -24.64 42.08 7.09
CA GLU A 423 -25.96 42.55 7.49
C GLU A 423 -26.83 42.80 6.26
N ALA A 424 -27.73 41.89 5.94
CA ALA A 424 -28.83 42.14 5.03
C ALA A 424 -29.97 42.74 5.86
N GLY A 425 -30.18 44.05 5.64
CA GLY A 425 -31.28 44.77 6.24
C GLY A 425 -32.62 44.12 5.97
N LYS A 426 -33.46 44.24 6.97
CA LYS A 426 -34.89 44.01 7.06
C LYS A 426 -35.64 43.84 5.74
N ALA A 427 -36.20 42.68 5.49
CA ALA A 427 -37.51 42.51 4.86
C ALA A 427 -38.17 41.23 5.39
N ALA A 428 -39.38 41.41 5.84
CA ALA A 428 -40.19 40.47 6.57
C ALA A 428 -40.80 39.36 5.71
N ALA A 429 -41.00 38.25 6.37
CA ALA A 429 -42.17 37.34 6.31
C ALA A 429 -42.46 36.50 5.03
N THR A 430 -42.69 35.21 5.34
CA THR A 430 -43.45 34.19 4.61
C THR A 430 -42.80 33.49 3.41
N ALA A 431 -42.33 32.26 3.69
CA ALA A 431 -42.73 31.07 2.92
C ALA A 431 -42.17 29.80 3.59
N GLN A 432 -43.08 28.91 3.96
CA GLN A 432 -42.80 27.51 4.37
C GLN A 432 -42.30 26.69 3.18
N GLY A 433 -41.33 25.82 3.41
CA GLY A 433 -41.14 24.61 2.65
C GLY A 433 -40.09 24.65 1.57
N ALA A 434 -38.83 24.31 1.93
CA ALA A 434 -37.94 23.51 1.08
C ALA A 434 -36.81 22.98 1.95
N ASN A 435 -36.83 21.70 2.17
CA ASN A 435 -35.77 20.93 2.82
C ASN A 435 -34.62 20.80 1.83
N GLU A 436 -33.73 21.77 1.76
CA GLU A 436 -32.45 21.65 1.05
C GLU A 436 -31.38 21.25 2.05
N GLY A 437 -30.79 20.10 1.79
CA GLY A 437 -29.75 19.48 2.59
C GLY A 437 -28.57 20.43 2.83
N GLN A 438 -28.56 21.06 3.99
CA GLN A 438 -27.36 21.64 4.56
C GLN A 438 -26.41 20.49 4.89
N THR A 439 -25.44 20.24 4.04
CA THR A 439 -24.26 19.45 4.38
C THR A 439 -23.61 20.14 5.57
N GLN A 440 -23.90 19.66 6.78
CA GLN A 440 -23.21 20.08 7.99
C GLN A 440 -21.72 19.73 7.78
N LYS A 441 -20.92 20.74 7.46
CA LYS A 441 -19.46 20.63 7.45
C LYS A 441 -19.08 20.21 8.88
N GLN A 442 -18.56 19.00 9.06
CA GLN A 442 -18.10 18.52 10.35
C GLN A 442 -17.16 19.57 10.97
N PRO A 443 -17.21 19.80 12.29
CA PRO A 443 -16.32 20.75 12.95
C PRO A 443 -14.89 20.36 12.61
N GLY A 444 -14.11 21.31 12.09
CA GLY A 444 -12.71 21.09 11.74
C GLY A 444 -11.93 20.64 12.99
N MET A 445 -11.01 19.71 12.83
CA MET A 445 -10.13 19.27 13.91
C MET A 445 -8.75 19.87 13.68
N ALA A 446 -8.22 20.55 14.69
CA ALA A 446 -6.84 20.96 14.70
C ALA A 446 -5.96 19.76 15.11
N ARG A 447 -4.78 19.63 14.48
CA ARG A 447 -3.83 18.54 14.77
C ARG A 447 -2.46 19.13 15.08
N LEU A 448 -1.85 18.64 16.15
CA LEU A 448 -0.51 19.00 16.54
C LEU A 448 0.36 17.76 16.67
N VAL A 449 1.59 17.83 16.17
CA VAL A 449 2.63 16.84 16.42
C VAL A 449 3.81 17.58 17.04
N VAL A 450 4.30 17.11 18.19
CA VAL A 450 5.41 17.73 18.90
C VAL A 450 6.49 16.69 19.15
N TYR A 451 7.70 17.02 18.74
CA TYR A 451 8.92 16.23 19.04
C TYR A 451 9.89 17.03 19.90
N GLY A 452 10.57 16.35 20.80
CA GLY A 452 11.59 16.94 21.68
C GLY A 452 12.96 17.15 21.03
N ASN A 453 13.01 17.19 19.70
CA ASN A 453 14.24 17.35 18.94
C ASN A 453 13.94 17.79 17.50
N SER A 454 14.79 18.65 16.93
CA SER A 454 14.72 19.04 15.54
C SER A 454 15.73 18.32 14.66
N ALA A 455 16.88 17.94 15.22
CA ALA A 455 18.01 17.40 14.47
C ALA A 455 17.70 16.05 13.80
N PHE A 456 16.71 15.28 14.27
CA PHE A 456 16.35 13.98 13.67
C PHE A 456 15.88 14.13 12.22
N ALA A 457 15.33 15.29 11.85
CA ALA A 457 14.91 15.62 10.48
C ALA A 457 15.97 16.45 9.72
N GLY A 458 17.11 16.79 10.36
CA GLY A 458 18.21 17.50 9.72
C GLY A 458 19.00 16.63 8.73
N ASN A 459 19.78 17.28 7.86
CA ASN A 459 20.53 16.63 6.77
C ASN A 459 21.41 15.46 7.24
N ASN A 460 21.96 15.52 8.47
CA ASN A 460 22.83 14.47 8.98
C ASN A 460 22.08 13.21 9.43
N PHE A 461 20.82 13.34 9.84
CA PHE A 461 20.09 12.27 10.50
C PHE A 461 18.79 11.87 9.79
N LEU A 462 18.29 12.67 8.86
CA LEU A 462 17.02 12.39 8.18
C LEU A 462 16.99 10.99 7.54
N ASN A 463 18.08 10.60 6.88
CA ASN A 463 18.16 9.30 6.20
C ASN A 463 18.69 8.18 7.09
N PHE A 464 18.77 8.40 8.39
CA PHE A 464 19.21 7.39 9.34
C PHE A 464 18.02 6.55 9.81
N SER A 465 18.05 5.26 9.50
CA SER A 465 17.03 4.28 9.90
C SER A 465 15.59 4.79 9.63
N GLY A 466 14.71 4.89 10.64
CA GLY A 466 13.32 5.28 10.50
C GLY A 466 13.03 6.78 10.54
N ASN A 467 14.04 7.66 10.65
CA ASN A 467 13.82 9.10 10.87
C ASN A 467 13.02 9.76 9.74
N ARG A 468 13.39 9.46 8.48
CA ARG A 468 12.70 10.01 7.32
C ARG A 468 11.23 9.60 7.26
N ASP A 469 10.97 8.33 7.53
CA ASP A 469 9.61 7.80 7.51
C ASP A 469 8.77 8.39 8.63
N LEU A 470 9.32 8.51 9.85
CA LEU A 470 8.62 9.12 10.97
C LEU A 470 8.28 10.59 10.69
N PHE A 471 9.23 11.34 10.11
CA PHE A 471 9.04 12.73 9.72
C PHE A 471 7.96 12.88 8.64
N LEU A 472 8.06 12.13 7.53
CA LEU A 472 7.09 12.19 6.44
C LEU A 472 5.72 11.65 6.83
N ASN A 473 5.64 10.60 7.66
CA ASN A 473 4.38 10.10 8.20
C ASN A 473 3.68 11.16 9.07
N SER A 474 4.45 11.92 9.87
CA SER A 474 3.90 13.03 10.66
C SER A 474 3.29 14.12 9.77
N ILE A 475 3.98 14.47 8.68
CA ILE A 475 3.50 15.43 7.70
C ILE A 475 2.23 14.91 7.01
N SER A 476 2.24 13.67 6.56
CA SER A 476 1.09 13.05 5.88
C SER A 476 -0.13 12.97 6.79
N TRP A 477 0.05 12.63 8.07
CA TRP A 477 -1.05 12.62 9.03
C TRP A 477 -1.61 14.03 9.30
N LEU A 478 -0.73 15.03 9.43
CA LEU A 478 -1.14 16.42 9.56
C LEU A 478 -1.86 16.92 8.30
N ALA A 479 -1.41 16.54 7.13
CA ALA A 479 -2.03 16.87 5.86
C ALA A 479 -3.37 16.17 5.59
N GLU A 480 -3.80 15.28 6.49
CA GLU A 480 -4.96 14.38 6.32
C GLU A 480 -4.84 13.44 5.11
N ASP A 481 -3.60 13.20 4.69
CA ASP A 481 -3.27 12.25 3.63
C ASP A 481 -2.97 10.88 4.21
N GLU A 482 -3.93 10.31 4.93
CA GLU A 482 -3.76 9.01 5.59
C GLU A 482 -3.48 7.88 4.59
N GLU A 483 -3.79 8.09 3.33
CA GLU A 483 -3.50 7.15 2.25
C GLU A 483 -2.01 7.09 1.89
N MET A 484 -1.23 8.14 2.21
CA MET A 484 0.23 8.18 1.98
C MET A 484 1.07 7.66 3.15
N ILE A 485 0.43 7.35 4.29
CA ILE A 485 1.15 6.87 5.46
C ILE A 485 1.55 5.41 5.22
N SER A 486 2.87 5.14 5.20
CA SER A 486 3.44 3.78 5.23
C SER A 486 3.35 2.93 3.95
N ILE A 487 3.58 3.51 2.77
CA ILE A 487 3.96 2.69 1.62
C ILE A 487 5.45 2.39 1.78
N ARG A 488 5.78 1.28 2.43
CA ARG A 488 7.15 0.78 2.53
C ARG A 488 7.40 -0.19 1.40
N PRO A 489 8.59 -0.13 0.75
CA PRO A 489 9.04 -1.24 -0.06
C PRO A 489 9.01 -2.49 0.82
N ARG A 490 8.30 -3.52 0.38
CA ARG A 490 8.44 -4.83 1.00
C ARG A 490 9.86 -5.30 0.70
N GLU A 491 10.76 -5.15 1.66
CA GLU A 491 12.06 -5.80 1.57
C GLU A 491 11.82 -7.29 1.31
N ALA A 492 12.34 -7.77 0.19
CA ALA A 492 12.37 -9.17 -0.10
C ALA A 492 13.27 -9.84 0.95
N LYS A 493 12.68 -10.21 2.11
CA LYS A 493 13.36 -11.09 3.06
C LYS A 493 13.61 -12.41 2.35
N SER A 494 14.74 -12.50 1.67
CA SER A 494 15.30 -13.77 1.27
C SER A 494 15.80 -14.43 2.55
N THR A 495 14.95 -15.18 3.23
CA THR A 495 15.40 -16.09 4.26
C THR A 495 15.96 -17.31 3.53
N PRO A 496 17.28 -17.45 3.39
CA PRO A 496 17.86 -18.69 2.89
C PRO A 496 17.43 -19.81 3.84
N ILE A 497 16.89 -20.89 3.30
CA ILE A 497 16.59 -22.08 4.10
C ILE A 497 17.91 -22.65 4.57
N ILE A 498 18.35 -22.26 5.76
CA ILE A 498 19.54 -22.80 6.40
C ILE A 498 19.11 -24.06 7.12
N LEU A 499 19.19 -25.19 6.42
CA LEU A 499 19.01 -26.49 7.04
C LEU A 499 20.21 -26.77 7.94
N SER A 500 19.97 -27.12 9.19
CA SER A 500 21.02 -27.70 10.03
C SER A 500 21.52 -28.99 9.42
N ALA A 501 22.76 -29.40 9.72
CA ALA A 501 23.34 -30.64 9.20
C ALA A 501 22.49 -31.90 9.55
N MET A 502 21.73 -31.85 10.64
CA MET A 502 20.79 -32.90 11.04
C MET A 502 19.52 -32.89 10.19
N GLN A 503 18.95 -31.72 9.94
CA GLN A 503 17.76 -31.56 9.09
C GLN A 503 18.05 -31.90 7.62
N GLY A 504 19.21 -31.54 7.10
CA GLY A 504 19.66 -31.93 5.76
C GLY A 504 19.80 -33.46 5.62
N ARG A 505 20.37 -34.11 6.62
CA ARG A 505 20.46 -35.61 6.66
C ARG A 505 19.09 -36.26 6.76
N MET A 506 18.19 -35.77 7.60
CA MET A 506 16.81 -36.25 7.69
C MET A 506 16.06 -36.12 6.36
N ALA A 507 16.13 -34.98 5.73
CA ALA A 507 15.50 -34.72 4.43
C ALA A 507 16.06 -35.66 3.36
N PHE A 508 17.37 -35.87 3.31
CA PHE A 508 18.01 -36.82 2.39
C PHE A 508 17.51 -38.25 2.62
N TRP A 509 17.55 -38.77 3.85
CA TRP A 509 17.10 -40.13 4.15
C TRP A 509 15.63 -40.35 3.87
N LEU A 510 14.79 -39.33 4.18
CA LEU A 510 13.34 -39.40 3.92
C LEU A 510 13.05 -39.47 2.41
N LEU A 511 13.60 -38.52 1.63
CA LEU A 511 13.28 -38.41 0.21
C LEU A 511 13.97 -39.42 -0.68
N VAL A 512 15.24 -39.78 -0.38
CA VAL A 512 16.06 -40.61 -1.26
C VAL A 512 15.98 -42.09 -0.89
N VAL A 513 15.67 -42.42 0.38
CA VAL A 513 15.67 -43.81 0.83
C VAL A 513 14.27 -44.29 1.23
N VAL A 514 13.59 -43.58 2.14
CA VAL A 514 12.33 -44.06 2.71
C VAL A 514 11.19 -44.04 1.66
N VAL A 515 11.04 -42.94 0.92
CA VAL A 515 9.97 -42.84 -0.07
C VAL A 515 10.14 -43.85 -1.21
N PRO A 516 11.31 -44.03 -1.86
CA PRO A 516 11.50 -45.06 -2.87
C PRO A 516 11.33 -46.49 -2.31
N ALA A 517 11.81 -46.74 -1.08
CA ALA A 517 11.63 -48.05 -0.45
C ALA A 517 10.15 -48.40 -0.22
N LEU A 518 9.32 -47.43 0.18
CA LEU A 518 7.87 -47.62 0.32
C LEU A 518 7.22 -48.00 -1.02
N PHE A 519 7.63 -47.32 -2.12
CA PHE A 519 7.13 -47.68 -3.45
C PHE A 519 7.57 -49.08 -3.88
N LEU A 520 8.82 -49.49 -3.61
CA LEU A 520 9.31 -50.84 -3.91
C LEU A 520 8.57 -51.91 -3.11
N VAL A 521 8.36 -51.68 -1.81
CA VAL A 521 7.63 -52.62 -0.93
C VAL A 521 6.17 -52.74 -1.37
N SER A 522 5.52 -51.64 -1.64
CA SER A 522 4.12 -51.64 -2.11
C SER A 522 3.99 -52.33 -3.49
N GLY A 523 4.91 -52.03 -4.40
CA GLY A 523 4.93 -52.65 -5.73
C GLY A 523 5.17 -54.15 -5.67
N THR A 524 6.14 -54.60 -4.84
CA THR A 524 6.43 -56.05 -4.65
C THR A 524 5.28 -56.77 -3.95
N SER A 525 4.63 -56.16 -2.96
CA SER A 525 3.46 -56.75 -2.28
C SER A 525 2.28 -56.96 -3.25
N VAL A 526 2.02 -56.00 -4.15
CA VAL A 526 0.99 -56.14 -5.19
C VAL A 526 1.33 -57.26 -6.18
N VAL A 527 2.60 -57.38 -6.60
CA VAL A 527 3.06 -58.44 -7.52
C VAL A 527 2.94 -59.81 -6.87
N LEU A 528 3.38 -59.95 -5.62
CA LEU A 528 3.27 -61.20 -4.86
C LEU A 528 1.81 -61.58 -4.57
N GLY A 529 0.96 -60.61 -4.23
CA GLY A 529 -0.48 -60.82 -4.07
C GLY A 529 -1.16 -61.36 -5.34
N ARG A 530 -0.81 -60.79 -6.50
CA ARG A 530 -1.31 -61.27 -7.80
C ARG A 530 -0.79 -62.67 -8.20
N ARG A 531 0.43 -63.05 -7.77
CA ARG A 531 0.97 -64.40 -8.00
C ARG A 531 0.33 -65.48 -7.12
N ARG A 532 -0.16 -65.13 -5.91
CA ARG A 532 -0.86 -66.06 -5.00
C ARG A 532 -2.34 -66.25 -5.35
N SER A 533 -2.93 -65.38 -6.17
CA SER A 533 -4.33 -65.48 -6.61
C SER A 533 -4.51 -66.09 -8.02
N ARG A 534 -3.41 -66.56 -8.63
CA ARG A 534 -3.35 -67.46 -9.77
C ARG A 534 -2.90 -68.86 -9.32
#